data_6fa6acc520db40b90366f8a3d08c3338
#
_entry.id   6fa6acc520db40b90366f8a3d08c3338
#
_cell.length_a   1.000
_cell.length_b   1.000
_cell.length_c   1.000
_cell.angle_alpha   90.00
_cell.angle_beta   90.00
_cell.angle_gamma   90.00
#
_symmetry.space_group_name_H-M   'P 1'
#
loop_
_entity.id
_entity.type
_entity.pdbx_description
1 polymer ?
#
loop_
_entity_poly.entity_id
_entity_poly.type
_entity_poly.pdbx_seq_one_letter_code
_entity_poly.pdbx_strand_id
1 'polypeptide(L)'
;MNSYLLIGLESLIDHIGCIRDTGIAYWKKTNKKMQLGDIVYLFISDKIHNRVMYRLKVVETDSERADKKYWRGKYQHDNCCFKLENIAGVYHGKGLDHDDLEQHGISRYVQYKKLSKEQADWLASHFE
;
A
#
# COMPACT_ATOMS: atom_id res chain seq x y z
N MET A 1 4.41 -5.10 -16.18
CA MET A 1 3.85 -4.54 -14.93
C MET A 1 4.43 -5.28 -13.74
N ASN A 2 4.87 -4.55 -12.74
CA ASN A 2 5.42 -5.13 -11.51
C ASN A 2 4.43 -4.96 -10.36
N SER A 3 4.63 -5.76 -9.32
CA SER A 3 3.86 -5.65 -8.08
C SER A 3 4.80 -5.43 -6.90
N TYR A 4 4.36 -4.61 -5.96
CA TYR A 4 5.13 -4.21 -4.79
C TYR A 4 4.32 -4.35 -3.52
N LEU A 5 5.00 -4.55 -2.40
CA LEU A 5 4.41 -4.47 -1.07
C LEU A 5 4.89 -3.20 -0.39
N LEU A 6 3.96 -2.41 0.11
CA LEU A 6 4.24 -1.26 0.95
C LEU A 6 3.63 -1.47 2.34
N ILE A 7 4.27 -0.90 3.35
CA ILE A 7 3.80 -0.96 4.73
C ILE A 7 3.36 0.44 5.15
N GLY A 8 2.08 0.60 5.47
CA GLY A 8 1.51 1.85 5.96
C GLY A 8 1.41 1.84 7.48
N LEU A 9 2.09 2.80 8.12
CA LEU A 9 2.05 2.99 9.57
C LEU A 9 0.85 3.86 9.93
N GLU A 10 -0.20 3.26 10.49
CA GLU A 10 -1.43 3.96 10.87
C GLU A 10 -1.22 4.95 12.01
N SER A 11 -0.13 4.81 12.76
CA SER A 11 0.25 5.80 13.78
C SER A 11 0.66 7.15 13.18
N LEU A 12 1.07 7.19 11.93
CA LEU A 12 1.50 8.40 11.23
C LEU A 12 0.44 8.98 10.32
N ILE A 13 -0.26 8.12 9.59
CA ILE A 13 -1.26 8.52 8.59
C ILE A 13 -2.44 7.56 8.70
N ASP A 14 -3.66 8.09 8.70
CA ASP A 14 -4.90 7.31 8.61
C ASP A 14 -5.12 6.85 7.16
N HIS A 15 -4.38 5.83 6.75
CA HIS A 15 -4.49 5.29 5.39
C HIS A 15 -5.87 4.69 5.13
N ILE A 16 -6.44 4.00 6.13
CA ILE A 16 -7.75 3.39 6.02
C ILE A 16 -8.81 4.46 5.75
N GLY A 17 -8.80 5.54 6.52
CA GLY A 17 -9.73 6.65 6.32
C GLY A 17 -9.55 7.33 4.99
N CYS A 18 -8.31 7.57 4.58
CA CYS A 18 -8.00 8.21 3.30
C CYS A 18 -8.52 7.39 2.11
N ILE A 19 -8.24 6.09 2.10
CA ILE A 19 -8.68 5.21 1.02
C ILE A 19 -10.19 5.05 1.03
N ARG A 20 -10.81 4.92 2.21
CA ARG A 20 -12.27 4.84 2.34
C ARG A 20 -12.96 6.06 1.73
N ASP A 21 -12.46 7.26 2.04
CA ASP A 21 -13.12 8.51 1.67
C ASP A 21 -12.80 8.94 0.23
N THR A 22 -11.60 8.68 -0.26
CA THR A 22 -11.12 9.19 -1.54
C THR A 22 -10.78 8.12 -2.56
N GLY A 23 -10.60 6.87 -2.13
CA GLY A 23 -10.10 5.81 -3.00
C GLY A 23 -8.61 5.95 -3.35
N ILE A 24 -7.90 6.88 -2.71
CA ILE A 24 -6.54 7.27 -3.07
C ILE A 24 -5.63 7.16 -1.85
N ALA A 25 -4.37 6.76 -2.08
CA ALA A 25 -3.28 6.90 -1.12
C ALA A 25 -2.10 7.59 -1.81
N TYR A 26 -1.37 8.39 -1.07
CA TYR A 26 -0.16 9.04 -1.57
C TYR A 26 1.05 8.42 -0.90
N TRP A 27 2.12 8.23 -1.67
CA TRP A 27 3.34 7.62 -1.16
C TRP A 27 4.55 8.42 -1.60
N LYS A 28 5.40 8.76 -0.65
CA LYS A 28 6.63 9.51 -0.93
C LYS A 28 7.48 8.75 -1.95
N LYS A 29 7.97 9.47 -2.96
CA LYS A 29 8.76 8.86 -4.04
C LYS A 29 10.22 8.70 -3.63
N THR A 30 10.47 7.78 -2.70
CA THR A 30 11.83 7.41 -2.29
C THR A 30 12.41 6.30 -3.16
N ASN A 31 11.54 5.47 -3.76
CA ASN A 31 11.92 4.43 -4.70
C ASN A 31 11.45 4.81 -6.10
N LYS A 32 12.38 5.01 -7.02
CA LYS A 32 12.07 5.39 -8.40
C LYS A 32 11.73 4.22 -9.32
N LYS A 33 11.63 3.01 -8.78
CA LYS A 33 11.38 1.81 -9.60
C LYS A 33 9.92 1.60 -9.92
N MET A 34 9.00 2.09 -9.09
CA MET A 34 7.57 1.97 -9.37
C MET A 34 7.18 2.85 -10.54
N GLN A 35 6.34 2.31 -11.42
CA GLN A 35 5.93 2.96 -12.67
C GLN A 35 4.41 2.97 -12.79
N LEU A 36 3.90 3.80 -13.68
CA LEU A 36 2.48 3.84 -14.02
C LEU A 36 1.97 2.44 -14.33
N GLY A 37 0.84 2.08 -13.74
CA GLY A 37 0.21 0.79 -13.94
C GLY A 37 0.69 -0.32 -13.02
N ASP A 38 1.77 -0.10 -12.27
CA ASP A 38 2.25 -1.09 -11.31
C ASP A 38 1.22 -1.28 -10.19
N ILE A 39 1.21 -2.47 -9.62
CA ILE A 39 0.28 -2.84 -8.55
C ILE A 39 0.98 -2.75 -7.21
N VAL A 40 0.27 -2.24 -6.21
CA VAL A 40 0.77 -2.10 -4.85
C VAL A 40 -0.18 -2.80 -3.90
N TYR A 41 0.37 -3.72 -3.11
CA TYR A 41 -0.34 -4.32 -1.99
C TYR A 41 0.05 -3.56 -0.73
N LEU A 42 -0.93 -2.98 -0.06
CA LEU A 42 -0.69 -2.14 1.12
C LEU A 42 -0.98 -2.93 2.39
N PHE A 43 0.08 -3.16 3.16
CA PHE A 43 0.01 -3.74 4.49
C PHE A 43 -0.29 -2.62 5.49
N ILE A 44 -1.37 -2.77 6.24
CA ILE A 44 -1.74 -1.81 7.29
C ILE A 44 -1.12 -2.26 8.60
N SER A 45 -0.16 -1.48 9.09
CA SER A 45 0.52 -1.74 10.36
C SER A 45 -0.13 -0.93 11.47
N ASP A 46 -0.85 -1.61 12.35
CA ASP A 46 -1.45 -1.04 13.55
C ASP A 46 -1.67 -2.17 14.59
N LYS A 47 -2.36 -1.87 15.69
CA LYS A 47 -2.62 -2.85 16.75
C LYS A 47 -3.80 -3.77 16.44
N ILE A 48 -4.59 -3.45 15.42
CA ILE A 48 -5.86 -4.12 15.13
C ILE A 48 -5.76 -4.99 13.88
N HIS A 49 -5.17 -4.48 12.82
CA HIS A 49 -5.17 -5.11 11.51
C HIS A 49 -3.92 -5.96 11.24
N ASN A 50 -2.76 -5.34 11.10
CA ASN A 50 -1.47 -5.98 10.82
C ASN A 50 -1.54 -7.00 9.70
N ARG A 51 -2.08 -6.57 8.56
CA ARG A 51 -2.26 -7.42 7.37
C ARG A 51 -2.33 -6.59 6.10
N VAL A 52 -2.15 -7.24 4.96
CA VAL A 52 -2.43 -6.61 3.67
C VAL A 52 -3.94 -6.40 3.56
N MET A 53 -4.37 -5.18 3.32
CA MET A 53 -5.79 -4.83 3.23
C MET A 53 -6.20 -4.29 1.88
N TYR A 54 -5.29 -3.73 1.10
CA TYR A 54 -5.63 -3.05 -0.14
C TYR A 54 -4.77 -3.51 -1.30
N ARG A 55 -5.39 -3.52 -2.48
CA ARG A 55 -4.73 -3.68 -3.76
C ARG A 55 -4.91 -2.39 -4.54
N LEU A 56 -3.81 -1.69 -4.76
CA LEU A 56 -3.80 -0.36 -5.35
C LEU A 56 -3.05 -0.37 -6.68
N LYS A 57 -3.28 0.65 -7.49
CA LYS A 57 -2.60 0.82 -8.77
C LYS A 57 -1.93 2.19 -8.82
N VAL A 58 -0.70 2.24 -9.31
CA VAL A 58 0.01 3.50 -9.52
C VAL A 58 -0.64 4.23 -10.71
N VAL A 59 -1.29 5.35 -10.43
CA VAL A 59 -1.99 6.16 -11.45
C VAL A 59 -1.25 7.45 -11.77
N GLU A 60 -0.36 7.91 -10.90
CA GLU A 60 0.54 9.04 -11.15
C GLU A 60 1.87 8.79 -10.44
N THR A 61 2.97 9.26 -11.04
CA THR A 61 4.31 9.08 -10.46
C THR A 61 4.93 10.40 -9.99
N ASP A 62 4.31 11.53 -10.29
CA ASP A 62 4.78 12.86 -9.88
C ASP A 62 3.60 13.71 -9.42
N SER A 63 2.81 13.18 -8.51
CA SER A 63 1.64 13.88 -7.97
C SER A 63 2.02 14.71 -6.75
N GLU A 64 1.40 15.88 -6.62
CA GLU A 64 1.43 16.62 -5.38
C GLU A 64 0.59 15.89 -4.32
N ARG A 65 1.14 15.77 -3.10
CA ARG A 65 0.44 15.11 -2.00
C ARG A 65 -0.79 15.94 -1.58
N ALA A 66 -1.91 15.27 -1.40
CA ALA A 66 -3.17 15.92 -1.05
C ALA A 66 -3.94 15.20 0.08
N ASP A 67 -3.21 14.53 0.98
CA ASP A 67 -3.79 13.76 2.07
C ASP A 67 -3.58 14.38 3.46
N LYS A 68 -3.33 15.67 3.54
CA LYS A 68 -3.04 16.38 4.79
C LYS A 68 -4.06 16.09 5.90
N LYS A 69 -5.33 16.03 5.54
CA LYS A 69 -6.45 15.78 6.48
C LYS A 69 -6.28 14.47 7.26
N TYR A 70 -5.58 13.50 6.69
CA TYR A 70 -5.45 12.15 7.25
C TYR A 70 -4.14 11.95 8.02
N TRP A 71 -3.27 12.93 8.06
CA TRP A 71 -2.03 12.86 8.84
C TRP A 71 -2.33 13.05 10.32
N ARG A 72 -1.73 12.19 11.16
CA ARG A 72 -1.96 12.22 12.61
C ARG A 72 -0.95 13.10 13.34
N GLY A 73 0.12 13.49 12.69
CA GLY A 73 1.15 14.37 13.25
C GLY A 73 1.48 15.50 12.29
N LYS A 74 2.71 15.97 12.34
CA LYS A 74 3.16 17.05 11.48
C LYS A 74 3.15 16.64 10.02
N TYR A 75 2.35 17.33 9.21
CA TYR A 75 2.27 17.08 7.79
C TYR A 75 3.57 17.45 7.07
N GLN A 76 4.02 16.55 6.21
CA GLN A 76 5.16 16.78 5.33
C GLN A 76 4.64 16.83 3.89
N HIS A 77 4.65 18.01 3.29
CA HIS A 77 4.18 18.21 1.93
C HIS A 77 5.24 17.74 0.93
N ASP A 78 4.86 16.85 0.03
CA ASP A 78 5.70 16.37 -1.06
C ASP A 78 5.06 16.75 -2.39
N ASN A 79 5.83 17.40 -3.28
CA ASN A 79 5.37 17.78 -4.62
C ASN A 79 5.44 16.62 -5.62
N CYS A 80 6.22 15.59 -5.31
CA CYS A 80 6.42 14.43 -6.16
C CYS A 80 6.15 13.16 -5.38
N CYS A 81 4.91 12.67 -5.45
CA CYS A 81 4.49 11.42 -4.81
C CYS A 81 3.96 10.45 -5.84
N PHE A 82 3.98 9.18 -5.49
CA PHE A 82 3.13 8.21 -6.17
C PHE A 82 1.69 8.43 -5.72
N LYS A 83 0.78 8.50 -6.68
CA LYS A 83 -0.66 8.48 -6.41
C LYS A 83 -1.17 7.08 -6.69
N LEU A 84 -1.77 6.48 -5.68
CA LEU A 84 -2.21 5.09 -5.70
C LEU A 84 -3.73 5.05 -5.60
N GLU A 85 -4.38 4.35 -6.52
CA GLU A 85 -5.83 4.23 -6.57
C GLU A 85 -6.27 2.83 -6.14
N ASN A 86 -7.28 2.75 -5.29
CA ASN A 86 -7.86 1.48 -4.87
C ASN A 86 -8.63 0.85 -6.04
N ILE A 87 -8.25 -0.38 -6.41
CA ILE A 87 -8.83 -1.07 -7.57
C ILE A 87 -9.62 -2.34 -7.21
N ALA A 88 -9.67 -2.71 -5.93
CA ALA A 88 -10.25 -4.00 -5.55
C ALA A 88 -11.03 -3.99 -4.23
N GLY A 89 -11.36 -2.81 -3.70
CA GLY A 89 -12.04 -2.72 -2.40
C GLY A 89 -11.10 -3.03 -1.23
N VAL A 90 -11.62 -3.61 -0.17
CA VAL A 90 -10.87 -3.90 1.07
C VAL A 90 -10.88 -5.40 1.32
N TYR A 91 -9.72 -5.96 1.66
CA TYR A 91 -9.68 -7.33 2.15
C TYR A 91 -10.08 -7.36 3.64
N HIS A 92 -11.19 -8.03 3.95
CA HIS A 92 -11.72 -8.13 5.31
C HIS A 92 -11.39 -9.46 5.99
N GLY A 93 -10.61 -10.32 5.36
CA GLY A 93 -10.21 -11.61 5.94
C GLY A 93 -9.25 -11.44 7.11
N LYS A 94 -8.98 -12.55 7.79
CA LYS A 94 -8.05 -12.60 8.91
C LYS A 94 -6.63 -13.00 8.51
N GLY A 95 -6.43 -13.38 7.26
CA GLY A 95 -5.13 -13.75 6.72
C GLY A 95 -4.33 -12.56 6.23
N LEU A 96 -3.29 -12.84 5.47
CA LEU A 96 -2.36 -11.88 4.88
C LEU A 96 -1.60 -11.05 5.93
N ASP A 97 -1.39 -11.65 7.10
CA ASP A 97 -0.54 -11.08 8.15
C ASP A 97 0.95 -11.40 7.88
N HIS A 98 1.82 -10.99 8.80
CA HIS A 98 3.27 -11.24 8.65
C HIS A 98 3.60 -12.73 8.51
N ASP A 99 2.94 -13.60 9.27
CA ASP A 99 3.21 -15.03 9.22
C ASP A 99 2.84 -15.62 7.86
N ASP A 100 1.68 -15.25 7.33
CA ASP A 100 1.25 -15.67 6.00
C ASP A 100 2.21 -15.19 4.91
N LEU A 101 2.63 -13.93 5.00
CA LEU A 101 3.57 -13.35 4.05
C LEU A 101 4.92 -14.07 4.08
N GLU A 102 5.43 -14.37 5.28
CA GLU A 102 6.71 -15.08 5.43
C GLU A 102 6.64 -16.50 4.87
N GLN A 103 5.51 -17.18 4.99
CA GLN A 103 5.31 -18.51 4.38
C GLN A 103 5.39 -18.44 2.85
N HIS A 104 5.16 -17.29 2.26
CA HIS A 104 5.27 -17.06 0.82
C HIS A 104 6.55 -16.30 0.43
N GLY A 105 7.53 -16.27 1.33
CA GLY A 105 8.84 -15.68 1.05
C GLY A 105 8.90 -14.16 1.12
N ILE A 106 7.91 -13.51 1.75
CA ILE A 106 7.88 -12.06 1.89
C ILE A 106 8.29 -11.69 3.32
N SER A 107 9.48 -11.13 3.46
CA SER A 107 10.06 -10.78 4.75
C SER A 107 9.37 -9.58 5.41
N ARG A 108 9.41 -9.53 6.76
CA ARG A 108 8.92 -8.38 7.53
C ARG A 108 9.76 -7.13 7.27
N TYR A 109 9.16 -5.99 7.47
CA TYR A 109 9.83 -4.68 7.54
C TYR A 109 10.53 -4.22 6.26
N VAL A 110 10.17 -4.75 5.11
CA VAL A 110 10.75 -4.35 3.84
C VAL A 110 9.76 -3.45 3.09
N GLN A 111 10.08 -2.15 2.99
CA GLN A 111 9.33 -1.22 2.16
C GLN A 111 9.71 -1.40 0.69
N TYR A 112 8.78 -1.12 -0.19
CA TYR A 112 8.97 -1.23 -1.64
C TYR A 112 9.47 -2.61 -2.07
N LYS A 113 9.01 -3.66 -1.38
CA LYS A 113 9.37 -5.02 -1.73
C LYS A 113 8.76 -5.38 -3.08
N LYS A 114 9.61 -5.58 -4.09
CA LYS A 114 9.17 -6.10 -5.37
C LYS A 114 8.79 -7.57 -5.21
N LEU A 115 7.57 -7.91 -5.62
CA LEU A 115 7.04 -9.26 -5.48
C LEU A 115 7.36 -10.09 -6.73
N SER A 116 7.54 -11.40 -6.53
CA SER A 116 7.59 -12.34 -7.64
C SER A 116 6.18 -12.49 -8.25
N LYS A 117 6.11 -13.06 -9.47
CA LYS A 117 4.84 -13.35 -10.10
C LYS A 117 3.96 -14.25 -9.22
N GLU A 118 4.56 -15.28 -8.61
CA GLU A 118 3.83 -16.22 -7.74
C GLU A 118 3.27 -15.52 -6.50
N GLN A 119 4.06 -14.66 -5.87
CA GLN A 119 3.63 -13.88 -4.70
C GLN A 119 2.50 -12.92 -5.07
N ALA A 120 2.63 -12.22 -6.19
CA ALA A 120 1.62 -11.29 -6.68
C ALA A 120 0.32 -12.00 -7.03
N ASP A 121 0.39 -13.15 -7.70
CA ASP A 121 -0.80 -13.94 -8.06
C ASP A 121 -1.51 -14.47 -6.81
N TRP A 122 -0.76 -14.94 -5.83
CA TRP A 122 -1.30 -15.38 -4.54
C TRP A 122 -2.04 -14.24 -3.82
N LEU A 123 -1.42 -13.08 -3.71
CA LEU A 123 -2.06 -11.91 -3.10
C LEU A 123 -3.31 -11.50 -3.88
N ALA A 124 -3.22 -11.42 -5.20
CA ALA A 124 -4.35 -11.01 -6.04
C ALA A 124 -5.57 -11.92 -5.86
N SER A 125 -5.36 -13.22 -5.63
CA SER A 125 -6.45 -14.17 -5.44
C SER A 125 -7.36 -13.84 -4.26
N HIS A 126 -6.86 -13.09 -3.28
CA HIS A 126 -7.63 -12.68 -2.09
C HIS A 126 -8.51 -11.44 -2.35
N PHE A 127 -8.34 -10.77 -3.48
CA PHE A 127 -9.06 -9.54 -3.84
C PHE A 127 -10.07 -9.73 -4.97
N GLU A 128 -10.27 -10.95 -5.39
CA GLU A 128 -11.21 -11.28 -6.46
C GLU A 128 -12.57 -11.77 -5.95
#